data_f6a108251d841fe2d066ec12a73b7cd5
#
_entry.id   f6a108251d841fe2d066ec12a73b7cd5
#
_cell.length_a   1.000
_cell.length_b   1.000
_cell.length_c   1.000
_cell.angle_alpha   90.00
_cell.angle_beta   90.00
_cell.angle_gamma   90.00
#
_symmetry.space_group_name_H-M   'P 1'
#
loop_
_entity.id
_entity.type
_entity.pdbx_description
1 polymer ?
#
loop_
_entity_poly.entity_id
_entity_poly.type
_entity_poly.pdbx_seq_one_letter_code
_entity_poly.pdbx_strand_id
1 'polypeptide(L)'
;NNVGMLWESYKAMAPGDLTVAGAWLGVLAFAIQIYFDFSGYSDMAVGLGRMLGFEFMRNFNYPYIAKSVTEFWRRWHISLGTWFREYLYIPLGGNRVSKPRLFFNLLVVWAATGIWHGASWNFLIWGLYFAVLLILEKAFLGKLLQKLPAALQHLYTLFLVLVSWAIFAVEDFGHMGAYLKAMFGLGGGLTNDNVSYYFFSFLPMLIIAAVASTPLAAKLWKRLPEKPRLALLPILLLAGLVFSTAYLVDATYNPFLYFRF
;
A
#
# COMPACT_ATOMS: atom_id res chain seq x y z
N ASN A 1 14.42 -1.46 2.38
CA ASN A 1 15.43 -0.42 2.10
C ASN A 1 15.82 -0.34 0.62
N ASN A 2 16.20 -1.45 -0.02
CA ASN A 2 16.68 -1.41 -1.41
C ASN A 2 15.61 -0.87 -2.39
N VAL A 3 14.36 -1.31 -2.26
CA VAL A 3 13.25 -0.78 -3.09
C VAL A 3 12.95 0.69 -2.76
N GLY A 4 13.15 1.11 -1.51
CA GLY A 4 13.01 2.51 -1.10
C GLY A 4 14.01 3.45 -1.80
N MET A 5 15.24 3.00 -2.03
CA MET A 5 16.22 3.79 -2.80
C MET A 5 15.73 4.07 -4.22
N LEU A 6 15.05 3.11 -4.83
CA LEU A 6 14.46 3.30 -6.16
C LEU A 6 13.36 4.37 -6.14
N TRP A 7 12.50 4.37 -5.12
CA TRP A 7 11.50 5.42 -4.93
C TRP A 7 12.14 6.79 -4.74
N GLU A 8 13.09 6.93 -3.81
CA GLU A 8 13.76 8.20 -3.53
C GLU A 8 14.49 8.75 -4.77
N SER A 9 15.10 7.88 -5.58
CA SER A 9 15.75 8.29 -6.83
C SER A 9 14.77 8.93 -7.81
N TYR A 10 13.58 8.33 -8.01
CA TYR A 10 12.57 8.88 -8.92
C TYR A 10 11.82 10.06 -8.32
N LYS A 11 11.57 10.06 -7.02
CA LYS A 11 10.97 11.19 -6.32
C LYS A 11 11.82 12.45 -6.41
N ALA A 12 13.14 12.30 -6.33
CA ALA A 12 14.08 13.43 -6.38
C ALA A 12 14.36 13.96 -7.78
N MET A 13 13.87 13.31 -8.85
CA MET A 13 14.11 13.77 -10.22
C MET A 13 13.43 15.10 -10.50
N ALA A 14 14.10 15.95 -11.31
CA ALA A 14 13.48 17.16 -11.80
C ALA A 14 12.26 16.81 -12.70
N PRO A 15 11.19 17.62 -12.68
CA PRO A 15 9.97 17.32 -13.42
C PRO A 15 10.15 17.07 -14.91
N GLY A 16 11.13 17.72 -15.54
CA GLY A 16 11.45 17.54 -16.96
C GLY A 16 12.20 16.25 -17.29
N ASP A 17 12.83 15.62 -16.31
CA ASP A 17 13.62 14.39 -16.48
C ASP A 17 12.83 13.13 -16.10
N LEU A 18 11.74 13.30 -15.37
CA LEU A 18 10.91 12.19 -14.89
C LEU A 18 10.02 11.68 -16.04
N THR A 19 10.34 10.48 -16.51
CA THR A 19 9.59 9.81 -17.57
C THR A 19 8.35 9.11 -17.04
N VAL A 20 7.39 8.76 -17.91
CA VAL A 20 6.18 7.99 -17.55
C VAL A 20 6.57 6.68 -16.87
N ALA A 21 7.43 5.88 -17.51
CA ALA A 21 7.85 4.59 -16.98
C ALA A 21 8.62 4.74 -15.67
N GLY A 22 9.45 5.78 -15.52
CA GLY A 22 10.16 6.08 -14.28
C GLY A 22 9.21 6.44 -13.14
N ALA A 23 8.20 7.29 -13.40
CA ALA A 23 7.21 7.67 -12.40
C ALA A 23 6.39 6.46 -11.91
N TRP A 24 5.94 5.59 -12.82
CA TRP A 24 5.23 4.36 -12.44
C TRP A 24 6.12 3.35 -11.72
N LEU A 25 7.38 3.21 -12.13
CA LEU A 25 8.34 2.34 -11.44
C LEU A 25 8.66 2.85 -10.03
N GLY A 26 8.82 4.15 -9.87
CA GLY A 26 9.03 4.78 -8.56
C GLY A 26 7.85 4.57 -7.63
N VAL A 27 6.64 4.85 -8.08
CA VAL A 27 5.44 4.67 -7.23
C VAL A 27 5.15 3.20 -6.93
N LEU A 28 5.47 2.28 -7.84
CA LEU A 28 5.41 0.84 -7.58
C LEU A 28 6.40 0.42 -6.49
N ALA A 29 7.62 0.97 -6.55
CA ALA A 29 8.63 0.76 -5.52
C ALA A 29 8.16 1.25 -4.15
N PHE A 30 7.56 2.45 -4.08
CA PHE A 30 6.96 2.97 -2.85
C PHE A 30 5.83 2.09 -2.33
N ALA A 31 4.93 1.64 -3.20
CA ALA A 31 3.82 0.76 -2.82
C ALA A 31 4.30 -0.55 -2.19
N ILE A 32 5.36 -1.14 -2.75
CA ILE A 32 6.00 -2.33 -2.19
C ILE A 32 6.66 -1.99 -0.84
N GLN A 33 7.40 -0.90 -0.77
CA GLN A 33 8.08 -0.47 0.44
C GLN A 33 7.10 -0.26 1.60
N ILE A 34 6.08 0.58 1.43
CA ILE A 34 5.13 0.91 2.49
C ILE A 34 4.34 -0.33 2.95
N TYR A 35 4.02 -1.23 2.03
CA TYR A 35 3.32 -2.46 2.40
C TYR A 35 4.17 -3.39 3.26
N PHE A 36 5.38 -3.72 2.84
CA PHE A 36 6.23 -4.66 3.58
C PHE A 36 6.78 -4.06 4.88
N ASP A 37 7.10 -2.77 4.87
CA ASP A 37 7.54 -2.05 6.06
C ASP A 37 6.45 -2.10 7.14
N PHE A 38 5.23 -1.72 6.80
CA PHE A 38 4.15 -1.65 7.76
C PHE A 38 3.54 -3.02 8.09
N SER A 39 3.37 -3.92 7.11
CA SER A 39 2.86 -5.26 7.41
C SER A 39 3.83 -6.09 8.23
N GLY A 40 5.14 -5.96 7.97
CA GLY A 40 6.17 -6.63 8.76
C GLY A 40 6.18 -6.17 10.21
N TYR A 41 6.13 -4.86 10.44
CA TYR A 41 5.99 -4.29 11.77
C TYR A 41 4.73 -4.80 12.48
N SER A 42 3.58 -4.77 11.80
CA SER A 42 2.31 -5.24 12.36
C SER A 42 2.34 -6.72 12.72
N ASP A 43 2.94 -7.57 11.89
CA ASP A 43 3.07 -9.00 12.16
C ASP A 43 4.01 -9.28 13.33
N MET A 44 5.11 -8.51 13.46
CA MET A 44 5.99 -8.56 14.64
C MET A 44 5.22 -8.16 15.91
N ALA A 45 4.45 -7.07 15.89
CA ALA A 45 3.64 -6.62 17.02
C ALA A 45 2.60 -7.69 17.44
N VAL A 46 1.92 -8.31 16.46
CA VAL A 46 0.99 -9.42 16.72
C VAL A 46 1.71 -10.63 17.32
N GLY A 47 2.91 -10.94 16.81
CA GLY A 47 3.73 -12.05 17.32
C GLY A 47 4.16 -11.83 18.78
N LEU A 48 4.70 -10.65 19.09
CA LEU A 48 5.09 -10.26 20.46
C LEU A 48 3.89 -10.25 21.40
N GLY A 49 2.74 -9.72 20.95
CA GLY A 49 1.51 -9.76 21.75
C GLY A 49 1.11 -11.17 22.12
N ARG A 50 1.16 -12.12 21.19
CA ARG A 50 0.87 -13.52 21.45
C ARG A 50 1.82 -14.17 22.47
N MET A 51 3.09 -13.80 22.44
CA MET A 51 4.07 -14.27 23.44
C MET A 51 3.72 -13.78 24.85
N LEU A 52 3.03 -12.64 24.98
CA LEU A 52 2.54 -12.07 26.23
C LEU A 52 1.09 -12.50 26.57
N GLY A 53 0.47 -13.38 25.77
CA GLY A 53 -0.90 -13.86 25.99
C GLY A 53 -2.00 -12.95 25.41
N PHE A 54 -1.65 -11.93 24.61
CA PHE A 54 -2.62 -11.05 23.96
C PHE A 54 -2.89 -11.48 22.52
N GLU A 55 -4.15 -11.45 22.10
CA GLU A 55 -4.54 -11.65 20.71
C GLU A 55 -4.89 -10.32 20.06
N PHE A 56 -3.99 -9.83 19.20
CA PHE A 56 -4.24 -8.65 18.39
C PHE A 56 -4.86 -9.03 17.04
N MET A 57 -5.71 -8.13 16.52
CA MET A 57 -6.27 -8.33 15.19
C MET A 57 -5.21 -8.23 14.10
N ARG A 58 -5.39 -9.00 13.01
CA ARG A 58 -4.58 -8.85 11.81
C ARG A 58 -4.78 -7.46 11.22
N ASN A 59 -3.68 -6.81 10.83
CA ASN A 59 -3.72 -5.47 10.26
C ASN A 59 -3.70 -5.45 8.71
N PHE A 60 -3.15 -6.49 8.08
CA PHE A 60 -3.07 -6.65 6.64
C PHE A 60 -3.56 -8.02 6.18
N ASN A 61 -4.23 -8.07 5.01
CA ASN A 61 -4.70 -9.32 4.39
C ASN A 61 -4.54 -9.26 2.87
N TYR A 62 -3.29 -9.24 2.38
CA TYR A 62 -2.97 -9.17 0.95
C TYR A 62 -3.75 -8.06 0.21
N PRO A 63 -3.56 -6.79 0.56
CA PRO A 63 -4.39 -5.69 0.07
C PRO A 63 -4.30 -5.50 -1.44
N TYR A 64 -3.15 -5.78 -2.05
CA TYR A 64 -2.94 -5.58 -3.49
C TYR A 64 -3.64 -6.60 -4.39
N ILE A 65 -4.29 -7.64 -3.84
CA ILE A 65 -5.18 -8.51 -4.62
C ILE A 65 -6.65 -8.05 -4.63
N ALA A 66 -6.94 -6.89 -4.05
CA ALA A 66 -8.29 -6.35 -4.00
C ALA A 66 -8.85 -6.05 -5.40
N LYS A 67 -10.16 -6.21 -5.55
CA LYS A 67 -10.90 -6.00 -6.80
C LYS A 67 -11.72 -4.71 -6.82
N SER A 68 -11.65 -3.93 -5.73
CA SER A 68 -12.26 -2.61 -5.58
C SER A 68 -11.52 -1.82 -4.51
N VAL A 69 -11.66 -0.50 -4.53
CA VAL A 69 -11.11 0.37 -3.47
C VAL A 69 -11.76 0.03 -2.12
N THR A 70 -13.04 -0.28 -2.11
CA THR A 70 -13.74 -0.75 -0.90
C THR A 70 -13.13 -2.04 -0.34
N GLU A 71 -12.76 -3.00 -1.20
CA GLU A 71 -12.11 -4.23 -0.77
C GLU A 71 -10.68 -3.97 -0.31
N PHE A 72 -9.94 -3.08 -1.00
CA PHE A 72 -8.58 -2.69 -0.60
C PHE A 72 -8.56 -2.23 0.86
N TRP A 73 -9.43 -1.33 1.27
CA TRP A 73 -9.50 -0.81 2.63
C TRP A 73 -9.99 -1.81 3.69
N ARG A 74 -10.65 -2.87 3.29
CA ARG A 74 -10.95 -4.00 4.17
C ARG A 74 -9.74 -4.92 4.41
N ARG A 75 -8.65 -4.72 3.65
CA ARG A 75 -7.44 -5.54 3.67
C ARG A 75 -6.20 -4.76 4.11
N TRP A 76 -6.25 -3.44 4.04
CA TRP A 76 -5.19 -2.50 4.41
C TRP A 76 -5.52 -1.82 5.74
N HIS A 77 -4.56 -1.83 6.69
CA HIS A 77 -4.65 -1.13 7.99
C HIS A 77 -5.99 -1.38 8.69
N ILE A 78 -6.34 -2.66 8.87
CA ILE A 78 -7.67 -3.11 9.33
C ILE A 78 -8.00 -2.54 10.70
N SER A 79 -7.02 -2.42 11.60
CA SER A 79 -7.21 -1.86 12.95
C SER A 79 -7.68 -0.40 12.90
N LEU A 80 -7.02 0.45 12.09
CA LEU A 80 -7.41 1.84 11.90
C LEU A 80 -8.79 1.95 11.26
N GLY A 81 -9.03 1.17 10.19
CA GLY A 81 -10.33 1.12 9.51
C GLY A 81 -11.45 0.70 10.45
N THR A 82 -11.20 -0.26 11.34
CA THR A 82 -12.15 -0.69 12.37
C THR A 82 -12.42 0.44 13.36
N TRP A 83 -11.38 1.11 13.85
CA TRP A 83 -11.52 2.22 14.77
C TRP A 83 -12.37 3.35 14.18
N PHE A 84 -12.03 3.84 12.98
CA PHE A 84 -12.82 4.90 12.32
C PHE A 84 -14.25 4.45 12.03
N ARG A 85 -14.45 3.17 11.69
CA ARG A 85 -15.80 2.64 11.48
C ARG A 85 -16.64 2.67 12.77
N GLU A 86 -16.06 2.20 13.87
CA GLU A 86 -16.83 2.03 15.13
C GLU A 86 -17.02 3.35 15.87
N TYR A 87 -16.00 4.20 15.90
CA TYR A 87 -16.01 5.42 16.69
C TYR A 87 -16.42 6.68 15.92
N LEU A 88 -16.42 6.65 14.59
CA LEU A 88 -16.83 7.81 13.80
C LEU A 88 -17.95 7.48 12.81
N TYR A 89 -17.78 6.46 11.95
CA TYR A 89 -18.73 6.18 10.88
C TYR A 89 -20.09 5.71 11.41
N ILE A 90 -20.12 4.75 12.33
CA ILE A 90 -21.35 4.21 12.92
C ILE A 90 -22.08 5.28 13.77
N PRO A 91 -21.43 6.05 14.65
CA PRO A 91 -22.07 7.16 15.38
C PRO A 91 -22.68 8.24 14.48
N LEU A 92 -22.07 8.51 13.30
CA LEU A 92 -22.64 9.43 12.31
C LEU A 92 -23.89 8.87 11.58
N GLY A 93 -24.30 7.63 11.89
CA GLY A 93 -25.43 6.92 11.30
C GLY A 93 -25.06 5.84 10.29
N GLY A 94 -23.78 5.69 9.94
CA GLY A 94 -23.25 4.63 9.07
C GLY A 94 -23.98 4.55 7.72
N ASN A 95 -24.43 3.34 7.36
CA ASN A 95 -25.22 3.06 6.15
C ASN A 95 -26.74 3.24 6.32
N ARG A 96 -27.21 3.50 7.54
CA ARG A 96 -28.64 3.53 7.88
C ARG A 96 -29.23 4.95 7.79
N VAL A 97 -28.76 5.73 6.84
CA VAL A 97 -29.13 7.13 6.62
C VAL A 97 -29.45 7.37 5.14
N SER A 98 -29.98 8.55 4.82
CA SER A 98 -30.20 8.95 3.42
C SER A 98 -28.89 9.00 2.63
N LYS A 99 -28.95 8.84 1.30
CA LYS A 99 -27.77 8.86 0.43
C LYS A 99 -26.90 10.11 0.60
N PRO A 100 -27.43 11.35 0.63
CA PRO A 100 -26.60 12.53 0.85
C PRO A 100 -25.87 12.49 2.20
N ARG A 101 -26.55 12.07 3.26
CA ARG A 101 -25.93 11.92 4.60
C ARG A 101 -24.85 10.85 4.60
N LEU A 102 -25.06 9.74 3.90
CA LEU A 102 -24.06 8.69 3.74
C LEU A 102 -22.78 9.21 3.07
N PHE A 103 -22.93 10.00 2.01
CA PHE A 103 -21.79 10.59 1.31
C PHE A 103 -21.05 11.61 2.19
N PHE A 104 -21.77 12.41 2.94
CA PHE A 104 -21.19 13.31 3.95
C PHE A 104 -20.43 12.52 5.02
N ASN A 105 -20.99 11.43 5.56
CA ASN A 105 -20.31 10.57 6.53
C ASN A 105 -18.98 10.02 5.98
N LEU A 106 -18.95 9.58 4.72
CA LEU A 106 -17.74 9.12 4.07
C LEU A 106 -16.69 10.24 3.93
N LEU A 107 -17.11 11.44 3.52
CA LEU A 107 -16.21 12.60 3.43
C LEU A 107 -15.61 12.94 4.81
N VAL A 108 -16.41 12.98 5.86
CA VAL A 108 -15.92 13.26 7.22
C VAL A 108 -14.93 12.22 7.71
N VAL A 109 -15.26 10.93 7.54
CA VAL A 109 -14.39 9.82 7.97
C VAL A 109 -13.06 9.87 7.25
N TRP A 110 -13.06 10.08 5.94
CA TRP A 110 -11.85 10.07 5.14
C TRP A 110 -11.01 11.34 5.28
N ALA A 111 -11.65 12.50 5.48
CA ALA A 111 -10.96 13.72 5.86
C ALA A 111 -10.26 13.55 7.23
N ALA A 112 -10.95 12.98 8.21
CA ALA A 112 -10.38 12.68 9.51
C ALA A 112 -9.24 11.64 9.41
N THR A 113 -9.37 10.63 8.56
CA THR A 113 -8.30 9.66 8.27
C THR A 113 -7.07 10.34 7.67
N GLY A 114 -7.26 11.27 6.74
CA GLY A 114 -6.17 12.06 6.18
C GLY A 114 -5.45 12.90 7.24
N ILE A 115 -6.18 13.66 8.04
CA ILE A 115 -5.64 14.50 9.13
C ILE A 115 -4.91 13.63 10.17
N TRP A 116 -5.39 12.43 10.44
CA TRP A 116 -4.76 11.50 11.35
C TRP A 116 -3.33 11.09 10.90
N HIS A 117 -3.10 11.01 9.60
CA HIS A 117 -1.78 10.67 9.04
C HIS A 117 -0.76 11.80 9.21
N GLY A 118 -1.19 13.04 9.40
CA GLY A 118 -0.29 14.16 9.64
C GLY A 118 -0.91 15.51 9.29
N ALA A 119 -0.27 16.59 9.78
CA ALA A 119 -0.71 17.97 9.59
C ALA A 119 -0.26 18.57 8.24
N SER A 120 -0.23 17.76 7.19
CA SER A 120 0.11 18.20 5.83
C SER A 120 -1.07 18.04 4.88
N TRP A 121 -1.18 18.95 3.92
CA TRP A 121 -2.30 19.00 2.98
C TRP A 121 -2.36 17.79 2.03
N ASN A 122 -1.23 17.17 1.69
CA ASN A 122 -1.19 15.97 0.86
C ASN A 122 -1.99 14.82 1.51
N PHE A 123 -1.92 14.66 2.84
CA PHE A 123 -2.69 13.65 3.56
C PHE A 123 -4.20 13.93 3.53
N LEU A 124 -4.60 15.20 3.67
CA LEU A 124 -6.01 15.57 3.55
C LEU A 124 -6.53 15.30 2.13
N ILE A 125 -5.77 15.70 1.09
CA ILE A 125 -6.13 15.44 -0.31
C ILE A 125 -6.19 13.94 -0.58
N TRP A 126 -5.24 13.16 -0.05
CA TRP A 126 -5.24 11.71 -0.14
C TRP A 126 -6.49 11.10 0.52
N GLY A 127 -6.87 11.56 1.71
CA GLY A 127 -8.11 11.13 2.35
C GLY A 127 -9.35 11.48 1.52
N LEU A 128 -9.45 12.71 1.03
CA LEU A 128 -10.57 13.15 0.18
C LEU A 128 -10.61 12.39 -1.16
N TYR A 129 -9.47 12.05 -1.75
CA TYR A 129 -9.38 11.18 -2.94
C TYR A 129 -10.08 9.84 -2.69
N PHE A 130 -9.79 9.18 -1.57
CA PHE A 130 -10.48 7.93 -1.23
C PHE A 130 -11.94 8.12 -0.87
N ALA A 131 -12.31 9.23 -0.23
CA ALA A 131 -13.72 9.56 0.00
C ALA A 131 -14.50 9.57 -1.32
N VAL A 132 -13.98 10.29 -2.33
CA VAL A 132 -14.61 10.38 -3.66
C VAL A 132 -14.71 9.01 -4.31
N LEU A 133 -13.65 8.22 -4.34
CA LEU A 133 -13.66 6.89 -4.94
C LEU A 133 -14.68 5.95 -4.26
N LEU A 134 -14.76 5.96 -2.94
CA LEU A 134 -15.70 5.12 -2.20
C LEU A 134 -17.14 5.59 -2.38
N ILE A 135 -17.38 6.89 -2.52
CA ILE A 135 -18.70 7.43 -2.86
C ILE A 135 -19.10 6.96 -4.26
N LEU A 136 -18.20 7.04 -5.25
CA LEU A 136 -18.46 6.58 -6.62
C LEU A 136 -18.72 5.06 -6.67
N GLU A 137 -17.90 4.26 -5.98
CA GLU A 137 -18.14 2.82 -5.89
C GLU A 137 -19.51 2.51 -5.25
N LYS A 138 -19.88 3.25 -4.22
CA LYS A 138 -21.15 3.04 -3.52
C LYS A 138 -22.36 3.56 -4.30
N ALA A 139 -22.20 4.63 -5.08
CA ALA A 139 -23.25 5.23 -5.87
C ALA A 139 -23.65 4.36 -7.08
N PHE A 140 -22.66 3.94 -7.88
CA PHE A 140 -22.90 3.22 -9.14
C PHE A 140 -21.73 2.35 -9.61
N LEU A 141 -20.47 2.79 -9.39
CA LEU A 141 -19.29 2.19 -10.00
C LEU A 141 -19.06 0.75 -9.51
N GLY A 142 -19.37 0.45 -8.25
CA GLY A 142 -19.25 -0.90 -7.69
C GLY A 142 -20.10 -1.94 -8.42
N LYS A 143 -21.30 -1.54 -8.88
CA LYS A 143 -22.17 -2.43 -9.70
C LYS A 143 -21.60 -2.65 -11.11
N LEU A 144 -20.92 -1.66 -11.68
CA LEU A 144 -20.26 -1.78 -12.98
C LEU A 144 -19.03 -2.67 -12.87
N LEU A 145 -18.21 -2.47 -11.83
CA LEU A 145 -17.01 -3.27 -11.57
C LEU A 145 -17.34 -4.77 -11.45
N GLN A 146 -18.43 -5.13 -10.76
CA GLN A 146 -18.84 -6.53 -10.61
C GLN A 146 -19.15 -7.24 -11.94
N LYS A 147 -19.44 -6.50 -13.01
CA LYS A 147 -19.68 -7.04 -14.35
C LYS A 147 -18.39 -7.26 -15.14
N LEU A 148 -17.26 -6.71 -14.71
CA LEU A 148 -15.98 -6.83 -15.39
C LEU A 148 -15.26 -8.12 -15.00
N PRO A 149 -14.39 -8.66 -15.87
CA PRO A 149 -13.47 -9.73 -15.51
C PRO A 149 -12.59 -9.34 -14.32
N ALA A 150 -12.24 -10.32 -13.48
CA ALA A 150 -11.45 -10.09 -12.27
C ALA A 150 -10.12 -9.35 -12.56
N ALA A 151 -9.48 -9.62 -13.69
CA ALA A 151 -8.24 -8.93 -14.07
C ALA A 151 -8.44 -7.42 -14.25
N LEU A 152 -9.53 -6.98 -14.86
CA LEU A 152 -9.85 -5.56 -15.03
C LEU A 152 -10.23 -4.90 -13.71
N GLN A 153 -10.89 -5.61 -12.80
CA GLN A 153 -11.18 -5.14 -11.45
C GLN A 153 -9.88 -4.91 -10.66
N HIS A 154 -8.90 -5.83 -10.76
CA HIS A 154 -7.59 -5.68 -10.15
C HIS A 154 -6.81 -4.51 -10.74
N LEU A 155 -6.80 -4.39 -12.07
CA LEU A 155 -6.11 -3.28 -12.75
C LEU A 155 -6.68 -1.92 -12.31
N TYR A 156 -8.01 -1.79 -12.29
CA TYR A 156 -8.69 -0.60 -11.76
C TYR A 156 -8.22 -0.26 -10.34
N THR A 157 -8.25 -1.24 -9.45
CA THR A 157 -7.92 -1.02 -8.04
C THR A 157 -6.46 -0.65 -7.88
N LEU A 158 -5.54 -1.41 -8.48
CA LEU A 158 -4.10 -1.15 -8.40
C LEU A 158 -3.74 0.20 -8.99
N PHE A 159 -4.30 0.55 -10.14
CA PHE A 159 -4.08 1.87 -10.76
C PHE A 159 -4.43 3.01 -9.80
N LEU A 160 -5.63 2.99 -9.22
CA LEU A 160 -6.06 4.03 -8.29
C LEU A 160 -5.25 4.05 -7.00
N VAL A 161 -4.90 2.89 -6.47
CA VAL A 161 -4.06 2.79 -5.27
C VAL A 161 -2.65 3.33 -5.55
N LEU A 162 -2.03 3.01 -6.69
CA LEU A 162 -0.71 3.55 -7.05
C LEU A 162 -0.75 5.07 -7.22
N VAL A 163 -1.77 5.62 -7.87
CA VAL A 163 -1.96 7.09 -7.95
C VAL A 163 -2.10 7.69 -6.55
N SER A 164 -2.82 7.04 -5.65
CA SER A 164 -2.98 7.52 -4.28
C SER A 164 -1.64 7.54 -3.51
N TRP A 165 -0.75 6.60 -3.77
CA TRP A 165 0.56 6.57 -3.14
C TRP A 165 1.47 7.71 -3.59
N ALA A 166 1.36 8.16 -4.85
CA ALA A 166 2.06 9.36 -5.30
C ALA A 166 1.56 10.61 -4.55
N ILE A 167 0.25 10.74 -4.34
CA ILE A 167 -0.34 11.84 -3.54
C ILE A 167 0.14 11.77 -2.08
N PHE A 168 0.16 10.58 -1.50
CA PHE A 168 0.55 10.36 -0.11
C PHE A 168 2.02 10.70 0.16
N ALA A 169 2.91 10.27 -0.73
CA ALA A 169 4.36 10.27 -0.50
C ALA A 169 5.05 11.58 -0.88
N VAL A 170 4.39 12.48 -1.62
CA VAL A 170 4.97 13.75 -2.07
C VAL A 170 4.27 14.92 -1.37
N GLU A 171 4.96 15.54 -0.40
CA GLU A 171 4.39 16.59 0.44
C GLU A 171 4.24 17.93 -0.28
N ASP A 172 5.24 18.32 -1.08
CA ASP A 172 5.20 19.57 -1.84
C ASP A 172 4.21 19.48 -3.00
N PHE A 173 3.25 20.43 -3.06
CA PHE A 173 2.19 20.41 -4.06
C PHE A 173 2.68 20.63 -5.49
N GLY A 174 3.70 21.48 -5.67
CA GLY A 174 4.28 21.73 -6.98
C GLY A 174 4.92 20.44 -7.51
N HIS A 175 5.70 19.79 -6.66
CA HIS A 175 6.36 18.53 -6.97
C HIS A 175 5.37 17.38 -7.16
N MET A 176 4.36 17.26 -6.29
CA MET A 176 3.27 16.27 -6.42
C MET A 176 2.53 16.43 -7.75
N GLY A 177 2.17 17.67 -8.10
CA GLY A 177 1.50 17.97 -9.37
C GLY A 177 2.38 17.61 -10.57
N ALA A 178 3.68 17.91 -10.50
CA ALA A 178 4.64 17.55 -11.54
C ALA A 178 4.83 16.03 -11.65
N TYR A 179 4.93 15.33 -10.52
CA TYR A 179 5.03 13.86 -10.49
C TYR A 179 3.80 13.20 -11.12
N LEU A 180 2.60 13.64 -10.72
CA LEU A 180 1.35 13.15 -11.31
C LEU A 180 1.29 13.47 -12.82
N LYS A 181 1.68 14.66 -13.26
CA LYS A 181 1.76 14.98 -14.69
C LYS A 181 2.70 14.05 -15.44
N ALA A 182 3.88 13.74 -14.88
CA ALA A 182 4.82 12.80 -15.48
C ALA A 182 4.22 11.39 -15.61
N MET A 183 3.50 10.90 -14.59
CA MET A 183 2.79 9.60 -14.67
C MET A 183 1.84 9.51 -15.87
N PHE A 184 1.29 10.64 -16.34
CA PHE A 184 0.32 10.69 -17.45
C PHE A 184 0.90 11.29 -18.75
N GLY A 185 2.22 11.31 -18.89
CA GLY A 185 2.89 11.69 -20.15
C GLY A 185 3.16 13.18 -20.34
N LEU A 186 3.00 13.97 -19.29
CA LEU A 186 3.26 15.42 -19.29
C LEU A 186 4.59 15.76 -18.57
N GLY A 187 5.60 14.90 -18.71
CA GLY A 187 6.94 15.01 -18.13
C GLY A 187 8.05 14.77 -19.15
N GLY A 188 9.15 14.12 -18.72
CA GLY A 188 10.38 13.87 -19.48
C GLY A 188 10.30 12.77 -20.56
N GLY A 189 9.15 12.51 -21.17
CA GLY A 189 8.96 11.49 -22.20
C GLY A 189 8.46 10.16 -21.65
N LEU A 190 8.43 9.11 -22.50
CA LEU A 190 7.85 7.81 -22.11
C LEU A 190 8.81 6.96 -21.26
N THR A 191 10.07 6.85 -21.67
CA THR A 191 11.10 6.04 -20.99
C THR A 191 12.49 6.55 -21.36
N ASN A 192 13.52 6.05 -20.66
CA ASN A 192 14.93 6.29 -20.94
C ASN A 192 15.79 5.08 -20.49
N ASP A 193 17.09 5.11 -20.78
CA ASP A 193 18.02 4.02 -20.46
C ASP A 193 18.12 3.76 -18.94
N ASN A 194 18.02 4.81 -18.12
CA ASN A 194 18.02 4.68 -16.66
C ASN A 194 16.86 3.86 -16.15
N VAL A 195 15.66 4.03 -16.73
CA VAL A 195 14.48 3.24 -16.36
C VAL A 195 14.71 1.77 -16.68
N SER A 196 15.24 1.46 -17.87
CA SER A 196 15.55 0.08 -18.27
C SER A 196 16.59 -0.53 -17.33
N TYR A 197 17.66 0.20 -17.03
CA TYR A 197 18.69 -0.24 -16.09
C TYR A 197 18.11 -0.57 -14.71
N TYR A 198 17.38 0.35 -14.10
CA TYR A 198 16.78 0.14 -12.79
C TYR A 198 15.72 -0.97 -12.80
N PHE A 199 14.87 -1.02 -13.81
CA PHE A 199 13.87 -2.08 -13.94
C PHE A 199 14.50 -3.46 -13.93
N PHE A 200 15.52 -3.71 -14.77
CA PHE A 200 16.20 -5.01 -14.83
C PHE A 200 17.01 -5.30 -13.56
N SER A 201 17.68 -4.30 -12.99
CA SER A 201 18.45 -4.45 -11.76
C SER A 201 17.56 -4.86 -10.56
N PHE A 202 16.36 -4.28 -10.46
CA PHE A 202 15.42 -4.57 -9.37
C PHE A 202 14.39 -5.67 -9.71
N LEU A 203 14.37 -6.16 -10.95
CA LEU A 203 13.37 -7.13 -11.41
C LEU A 203 13.23 -8.37 -10.51
N PRO A 204 14.33 -9.04 -10.06
CA PRO A 204 14.19 -10.18 -9.16
C PRO A 204 13.48 -9.82 -7.86
N MET A 205 13.80 -8.67 -7.27
CA MET A 205 13.17 -8.18 -6.03
C MET A 205 11.71 -7.81 -6.26
N LEU A 206 11.38 -7.16 -7.37
CA LEU A 206 10.00 -6.81 -7.74
C LEU A 206 9.14 -8.07 -7.91
N ILE A 207 9.67 -9.11 -8.54
CA ILE A 207 8.97 -10.40 -8.70
C ILE A 207 8.74 -11.06 -7.33
N ILE A 208 9.75 -11.12 -6.47
CA ILE A 208 9.63 -11.69 -5.12
C ILE A 208 8.58 -10.91 -4.32
N ALA A 209 8.63 -9.58 -4.35
CA ALA A 209 7.68 -8.72 -3.66
C ALA A 209 6.25 -8.91 -4.20
N ALA A 210 6.07 -8.98 -5.52
CA ALA A 210 4.77 -9.23 -6.15
C ALA A 210 4.18 -10.58 -5.69
N VAL A 211 4.96 -11.65 -5.71
CA VAL A 211 4.53 -12.99 -5.22
C VAL A 211 4.21 -12.95 -3.74
N ALA A 212 5.06 -12.34 -2.91
CA ALA A 212 4.88 -12.22 -1.46
C ALA A 212 3.66 -11.34 -1.09
N SER A 213 3.27 -10.41 -1.96
CA SER A 213 2.04 -9.60 -1.80
C SER A 213 0.75 -10.38 -2.07
N THR A 214 0.84 -11.65 -2.45
CA THR A 214 -0.29 -12.55 -2.70
C THR A 214 -0.32 -13.71 -1.70
N PRO A 215 -1.47 -14.40 -1.55
CA PRO A 215 -1.55 -15.58 -0.69
C PRO A 215 -0.88 -16.84 -1.28
N LEU A 216 -0.15 -16.72 -2.40
CA LEU A 216 0.42 -17.87 -3.12
C LEU A 216 1.42 -18.64 -2.25
N ALA A 217 2.38 -17.96 -1.65
CA ALA A 217 3.38 -18.60 -0.78
C ALA A 217 2.72 -19.31 0.41
N ALA A 218 1.75 -18.67 1.07
CA ALA A 218 1.00 -19.28 2.17
C ALA A 218 0.16 -20.49 1.72
N LYS A 219 -0.44 -20.45 0.51
CA LYS A 219 -1.18 -21.58 -0.04
C LYS A 219 -0.27 -22.75 -0.38
N LEU A 220 0.91 -22.48 -0.98
CA LEU A 220 1.91 -23.52 -1.28
C LEU A 220 2.43 -24.15 0.01
N TRP A 221 2.76 -23.34 1.02
CA TRP A 221 3.18 -23.82 2.33
C TRP A 221 2.16 -24.76 2.96
N LYS A 222 0.87 -24.43 2.92
CA LYS A 222 -0.21 -25.27 3.45
C LYS A 222 -0.40 -26.59 2.68
N ARG A 223 0.04 -26.69 1.43
CA ARG A 223 -0.01 -27.92 0.63
C ARG A 223 1.12 -28.89 0.93
N LEU A 224 2.20 -28.43 1.57
CA LEU A 224 3.27 -29.32 1.99
C LEU A 224 2.77 -30.32 3.03
N PRO A 225 3.16 -31.59 2.93
CA PRO A 225 2.92 -32.58 3.99
C PRO A 225 3.47 -32.09 5.34
N GLU A 226 2.89 -32.57 6.42
CA GLU A 226 3.23 -32.10 7.77
C GLU A 226 4.70 -32.28 8.12
N LYS A 227 5.27 -33.48 7.85
CA LYS A 227 6.67 -33.80 8.18
C LYS A 227 7.68 -32.85 7.56
N PRO A 228 7.73 -32.64 6.20
CA PRO A 228 8.65 -31.67 5.61
C PRO A 228 8.35 -30.23 6.06
N ARG A 229 7.09 -29.86 6.31
CA ARG A 229 6.74 -28.53 6.82
C ARG A 229 7.31 -28.28 8.21
N LEU A 230 7.23 -29.25 9.12
CA LEU A 230 7.82 -29.15 10.46
C LEU A 230 9.33 -29.10 10.43
N ALA A 231 9.98 -29.82 9.51
CA ALA A 231 11.44 -29.77 9.34
C ALA A 231 11.94 -28.48 8.71
N LEU A 232 11.21 -27.93 7.74
CA LEU A 232 11.59 -26.69 7.04
C LEU A 232 11.33 -25.43 7.89
N LEU A 233 10.31 -25.44 8.76
CA LEU A 233 9.93 -24.26 9.52
C LEU A 233 11.09 -23.68 10.35
N PRO A 234 11.81 -24.42 11.22
CA PRO A 234 12.91 -23.89 12.01
C PRO A 234 14.07 -23.40 11.14
N ILE A 235 14.34 -24.06 10.01
CA ILE A 235 15.38 -23.65 9.06
C ILE A 235 15.05 -22.28 8.45
N LEU A 236 13.80 -22.10 7.98
CA LEU A 236 13.35 -20.84 7.40
C LEU A 236 13.30 -19.71 8.43
N LEU A 237 12.88 -20.00 9.67
CA LEU A 237 12.88 -19.03 10.75
C LEU A 237 14.29 -18.59 11.13
N LEU A 238 15.23 -19.55 11.25
CA LEU A 238 16.63 -19.24 11.54
C LEU A 238 17.28 -18.45 10.39
N ALA A 239 17.08 -18.88 9.15
CA ALA A 239 17.58 -18.15 7.99
C ALA A 239 17.00 -16.72 7.94
N GLY A 240 15.69 -16.56 8.15
CA GLY A 240 15.03 -15.27 8.22
C GLY A 240 15.61 -14.38 9.31
N LEU A 241 15.85 -14.92 10.51
CA LEU A 241 16.47 -14.20 11.62
C LEU A 241 17.90 -13.75 11.26
N VAL A 242 18.75 -14.67 10.75
CA VAL A 242 20.13 -14.36 10.36
C VAL A 242 20.18 -13.28 9.29
N PHE A 243 19.39 -13.40 8.21
CA PHE A 243 19.35 -12.39 7.15
C PHE A 243 18.82 -11.05 7.66
N SER A 244 17.76 -11.03 8.46
CA SER A 244 17.23 -9.80 9.03
C SER A 244 18.25 -9.11 9.93
N THR A 245 18.95 -9.87 10.77
CA THR A 245 20.01 -9.34 11.65
C THR A 245 21.18 -8.81 10.83
N ALA A 246 21.63 -9.53 9.80
CA ALA A 246 22.70 -9.06 8.93
C ALA A 246 22.35 -7.71 8.27
N TYR A 247 21.15 -7.59 7.73
CA TYR A 247 20.67 -6.32 7.17
C TYR A 247 20.55 -5.19 8.19
N LEU A 248 20.15 -5.48 9.43
CA LEU A 248 20.06 -4.48 10.50
C LEU A 248 21.43 -3.99 10.97
N VAL A 249 22.41 -4.89 11.04
CA VAL A 249 23.79 -4.55 11.44
C VAL A 249 24.49 -3.70 10.38
N ASP A 250 24.25 -3.99 9.09
CA ASP A 250 24.79 -3.21 7.97
C ASP A 250 24.09 -1.86 7.77
N ALA A 251 22.87 -1.71 8.27
CA ALA A 251 22.10 -0.47 8.13
C ALA A 251 22.55 0.59 9.13
N THR A 252 23.19 1.64 8.64
CA THR A 252 23.53 2.87 9.42
C THR A 252 22.30 3.75 9.70
N TYR A 253 21.12 3.35 9.27
CA TYR A 253 19.92 4.16 9.18
C TYR A 253 18.68 3.38 9.66
N ASN A 254 17.79 4.03 10.44
CA ASN A 254 16.51 3.43 10.84
C ASN A 254 15.57 3.35 9.63
N PRO A 255 15.28 2.14 9.14
CA PRO A 255 14.53 1.95 7.90
C PRO A 255 13.02 2.13 8.03
N PHE A 256 12.49 2.31 9.25
CA PHE A 256 11.06 2.31 9.48
C PHE A 256 10.41 3.59 8.94
N LEU A 257 9.76 3.46 7.80
CA LEU A 257 9.17 4.55 7.05
C LEU A 257 8.07 5.29 7.83
N TYR A 258 7.30 4.55 8.66
CA TYR A 258 6.14 5.08 9.38
C TYR A 258 6.46 6.12 10.47
N PHE A 259 7.70 6.19 10.95
CA PHE A 259 8.14 7.26 11.87
C PHE A 259 8.50 8.57 11.16
N ARG A 260 8.34 8.64 9.85
CA ARG A 260 8.67 9.85 9.06
C ARG A 260 7.45 10.66 8.65
N PHE A 261 6.27 10.17 8.97
CA PHE A 261 4.98 10.81 8.69
C PHE A 261 4.35 11.34 9.96
#